data_6e9f0cf856a02b2e8c2428cc1d9d5e1b
#
_entry.id   6e9f0cf856a02b2e8c2428cc1d9d5e1b
#
_cell.length_a   1.000
_cell.length_b   1.000
_cell.length_c   1.000
_cell.angle_alpha   90.00
_cell.angle_beta   90.00
_cell.angle_gamma   90.00
#
_symmetry.space_group_name_H-M   'P 1'
#
loop_
_entity.id
_entity.type
_entity.pdbx_description
1 polymer ?
#
loop_
_entity_poly.entity_id
_entity_poly.type
_entity_poly.pdbx_seq_one_letter_code
_entity_poly.pdbx_strand_id
1 'polypeptide(L)'
;MKTIIVSMIAAAGLVMACSVMAEDMPVLARKNGCTACHTIEKKLVGPAWRDVSKAYNKVGATGTAVDPKVYQVSQKVSAILKEHGKATPEAWLIEKVSKGGTGDWFKHTAMIPNAPRVKEADIKALVEFILGLEKK
;
A
#
# COMPACT_ATOMS: atom_id res chain seq x y z
N MET A 1 -44.12 -42.71 -35.06
CA MET A 1 -42.75 -42.16 -35.08
C MET A 1 -42.80 -40.82 -34.35
N LYS A 2 -42.26 -40.81 -33.13
CA LYS A 2 -42.27 -39.61 -32.27
C LYS A 2 -40.84 -39.01 -32.32
N THR A 3 -40.72 -37.84 -32.96
CA THR A 3 -39.45 -37.14 -33.07
C THR A 3 -39.24 -36.35 -31.79
N ILE A 4 -38.19 -36.73 -31.03
CA ILE A 4 -37.80 -36.03 -29.83
C ILE A 4 -36.79 -34.94 -30.26
N ILE A 5 -37.19 -33.67 -30.16
CA ILE A 5 -36.31 -32.56 -30.38
C ILE A 5 -35.62 -32.28 -29.05
N VAL A 6 -34.31 -32.56 -29.00
CA VAL A 6 -33.46 -32.20 -27.85
C VAL A 6 -33.00 -30.79 -28.07
N SER A 7 -33.55 -29.86 -27.29
CA SER A 7 -33.08 -28.47 -27.23
C SER A 7 -31.81 -28.39 -26.40
N MET A 8 -30.68 -28.17 -27.06
CA MET A 8 -29.42 -27.79 -26.38
C MET A 8 -29.50 -26.31 -25.96
N ILE A 9 -29.65 -26.09 -24.68
CA ILE A 9 -29.48 -24.77 -24.09
C ILE A 9 -27.98 -24.56 -23.89
N ALA A 10 -27.37 -23.75 -24.78
CA ALA A 10 -26.02 -23.25 -24.59
C ALA A 10 -26.01 -22.20 -23.51
N ALA A 11 -25.60 -22.52 -22.28
CA ALA A 11 -25.32 -21.58 -21.23
C ALA A 11 -24.04 -20.81 -21.58
N ALA A 12 -24.18 -19.64 -22.17
CA ALA A 12 -23.08 -18.69 -22.34
C ALA A 12 -22.72 -18.15 -20.96
N GLY A 13 -21.66 -18.70 -20.36
CA GLY A 13 -21.07 -18.19 -19.14
C GLY A 13 -20.46 -16.82 -19.40
N LEU A 14 -21.12 -15.76 -18.91
CA LEU A 14 -20.60 -14.42 -18.93
C LEU A 14 -19.48 -14.33 -17.88
N VAL A 15 -18.23 -14.54 -18.31
CA VAL A 15 -17.06 -14.29 -17.48
C VAL A 15 -16.94 -12.78 -17.36
N MET A 16 -17.46 -12.23 -16.26
CA MET A 16 -17.14 -10.86 -15.87
C MET A 16 -15.68 -10.82 -15.48
N ALA A 17 -14.83 -10.40 -16.40
CA ALA A 17 -13.48 -9.99 -16.09
C ALA A 17 -13.58 -8.72 -15.20
N CYS A 18 -13.46 -8.89 -13.88
CA CYS A 18 -13.18 -7.78 -12.99
C CYS A 18 -11.82 -7.23 -13.40
N SER A 19 -11.82 -6.19 -14.22
CA SER A 19 -10.64 -5.37 -14.45
C SER A 19 -10.31 -4.72 -13.12
N VAL A 20 -9.34 -5.27 -12.39
CA VAL A 20 -8.72 -4.59 -11.26
C VAL A 20 -8.02 -3.37 -11.86
N MET A 21 -8.70 -2.23 -11.82
CA MET A 21 -8.13 -0.96 -12.22
C MET A 21 -6.93 -0.72 -11.30
N ALA A 22 -5.73 -0.66 -11.88
CA ALA A 22 -4.55 -0.25 -11.15
C ALA A 22 -4.80 1.16 -10.58
N GLU A 23 -4.61 1.32 -9.29
CA GLU A 23 -4.84 2.59 -8.62
C GLU A 23 -3.73 3.58 -9.02
N ASP A 24 -4.12 4.73 -9.54
CA ASP A 24 -3.17 5.75 -9.98
C ASP A 24 -2.57 6.52 -8.80
N MET A 25 -1.29 6.89 -8.94
CA MET A 25 -0.63 7.77 -7.99
C MET A 25 -1.38 9.10 -7.86
N PRO A 26 -1.73 9.55 -6.65
CA PRO A 26 -2.43 10.82 -6.45
C PRO A 26 -1.68 11.99 -7.08
N VAL A 27 -2.42 12.96 -7.58
CA VAL A 27 -1.85 14.22 -8.09
C VAL A 27 -0.96 14.88 -7.04
N LEU A 28 -1.36 14.82 -5.77
CA LEU A 28 -0.61 15.34 -4.64
C LEU A 28 0.78 14.69 -4.49
N ALA A 29 0.89 13.38 -4.74
CA ALA A 29 2.16 12.65 -4.72
C ALA A 29 3.08 13.09 -5.86
N ARG A 30 2.55 13.24 -7.05
CA ARG A 30 3.30 13.73 -8.21
C ARG A 30 3.81 15.16 -7.99
N LYS A 31 2.93 16.05 -7.53
CA LYS A 31 3.25 17.45 -7.22
C LYS A 31 4.38 17.58 -6.20
N ASN A 32 4.41 16.71 -5.21
CA ASN A 32 5.39 16.73 -4.13
C ASN A 32 6.62 15.86 -4.36
N GLY A 33 6.77 15.28 -5.56
CA GLY A 33 7.95 14.51 -5.96
C GLY A 33 8.05 13.10 -5.35
N CYS A 34 7.00 12.59 -4.72
CA CYS A 34 7.01 11.26 -4.10
C CYS A 34 7.22 10.14 -5.11
N THR A 35 6.77 10.36 -6.36
CA THR A 35 6.87 9.39 -7.46
C THR A 35 8.29 9.15 -7.96
N ALA A 36 9.25 9.98 -7.55
CA ALA A 36 10.66 9.74 -7.84
C ALA A 36 11.21 8.50 -7.11
N CYS A 37 10.63 8.19 -5.94
CA CYS A 37 11.10 7.11 -5.06
C CYS A 37 10.06 6.02 -4.80
N HIS A 38 8.79 6.29 -5.04
CA HIS A 38 7.69 5.38 -4.73
C HIS A 38 6.78 5.15 -5.92
N THR A 39 6.26 3.93 -6.01
CA THR A 39 5.08 3.57 -6.81
C THR A 39 4.05 2.91 -5.90
N ILE A 40 2.85 2.67 -6.41
CA ILE A 40 1.81 1.95 -5.64
C ILE A 40 2.17 0.47 -5.54
N GLU A 41 2.51 -0.17 -6.66
CA GLU A 41 2.58 -1.63 -6.76
C GLU A 41 3.98 -2.21 -6.64
N LYS A 42 5.01 -1.44 -6.94
CA LYS A 42 6.38 -1.96 -7.05
C LYS A 42 7.37 -1.15 -6.22
N LYS A 43 8.36 -1.87 -5.65
CA LYS A 43 9.53 -1.21 -5.07
C LYS A 43 10.27 -0.43 -6.16
N LEU A 44 10.64 0.80 -5.83
CA LEU A 44 11.53 1.63 -6.62
C LEU A 44 12.80 1.93 -5.78
N VAL A 45 13.02 3.15 -5.37
CA VAL A 45 14.03 3.51 -4.36
C VAL A 45 13.47 3.19 -2.97
N GLY A 46 12.25 3.62 -2.71
CA GLY A 46 11.49 3.29 -1.50
C GLY A 46 10.57 2.09 -1.69
N PRO A 47 9.88 1.64 -0.62
CA PRO A 47 8.91 0.56 -0.70
C PRO A 47 7.70 0.94 -1.55
N ALA A 48 7.05 -0.07 -2.14
CA ALA A 48 5.74 0.10 -2.74
C ALA A 48 4.74 0.58 -1.69
N TRP A 49 3.86 1.50 -2.04
CA TRP A 49 2.88 2.02 -1.09
C TRP A 49 1.86 0.95 -0.65
N ARG A 50 1.53 0.01 -1.54
CA ARG A 50 0.68 -1.13 -1.18
C ARG A 50 1.35 -2.02 -0.14
N ASP A 51 2.66 -2.23 -0.21
CA ASP A 51 3.40 -3.00 0.78
C ASP A 51 3.44 -2.28 2.14
N VAL A 52 3.60 -0.95 2.12
CA VAL A 52 3.49 -0.12 3.34
C VAL A 52 2.09 -0.28 3.95
N SER A 53 1.04 -0.17 3.13
CA SER A 53 -0.34 -0.36 3.58
C SER A 53 -0.55 -1.73 4.22
N LYS A 54 -0.11 -2.81 3.57
CA LYS A 54 -0.20 -4.19 4.10
C LYS A 54 0.51 -4.32 5.45
N ALA A 55 1.74 -3.84 5.53
CA ALA A 55 2.54 -3.97 6.75
C ALA A 55 1.91 -3.24 7.94
N TYR A 56 1.52 -1.99 7.75
CA TYR A 56 1.03 -1.16 8.84
C TYR A 56 -0.44 -1.41 9.20
N ASN A 57 -1.25 -1.91 8.29
CA ASN A 57 -2.60 -2.42 8.58
C ASN A 57 -2.58 -3.88 9.04
N LYS A 58 -1.41 -4.54 9.07
CA LYS A 58 -1.25 -5.97 9.40
C LYS A 58 -2.07 -6.90 8.50
N VAL A 59 -2.39 -6.48 7.29
CA VAL A 59 -3.08 -7.29 6.29
C VAL A 59 -2.10 -8.32 5.74
N GLY A 60 -2.47 -9.60 5.81
CA GLY A 60 -1.59 -10.68 5.36
C GLY A 60 -0.45 -11.02 6.34
N ALA A 61 -0.55 -10.62 7.61
CA ALA A 61 0.41 -11.05 8.65
C ALA A 61 0.40 -12.58 8.90
N THR A 62 -0.57 -13.28 8.31
CA THR A 62 -0.72 -14.74 8.38
C THR A 62 -0.99 -15.28 6.99
N GLY A 63 0.04 -15.81 6.32
CA GLY A 63 -0.14 -16.46 5.02
C GLY A 63 1.16 -16.62 4.23
N THR A 64 1.23 -17.68 3.43
CA THR A 64 2.41 -18.06 2.64
C THR A 64 2.64 -17.19 1.39
N ALA A 65 1.76 -16.24 1.10
CA ALA A 65 1.78 -15.42 -0.11
C ALA A 65 2.22 -13.95 0.11
N VAL A 66 2.68 -13.61 1.32
CA VAL A 66 3.10 -12.25 1.64
C VAL A 66 4.59 -12.10 1.40
N ASP A 67 4.99 -10.98 0.80
CA ASP A 67 6.39 -10.64 0.66
C ASP A 67 7.09 -10.72 2.03
N PRO A 68 8.23 -11.43 2.14
CA PRO A 68 8.93 -11.61 3.43
C PRO A 68 9.29 -10.30 4.12
N LYS A 69 9.52 -9.23 3.36
CA LYS A 69 9.81 -7.90 3.91
C LYS A 69 8.59 -7.25 4.50
N VAL A 70 7.45 -7.35 3.83
CA VAL A 70 6.14 -6.87 4.34
C VAL A 70 5.83 -7.56 5.66
N TYR A 71 5.96 -8.89 5.71
CA TYR A 71 5.77 -9.67 6.92
C TYR A 71 6.71 -9.23 8.05
N GLN A 72 8.00 -9.09 7.76
CA GLN A 72 9.00 -8.65 8.74
C GLN A 72 8.68 -7.28 9.34
N VAL A 73 8.25 -6.31 8.51
CA VAL A 73 7.87 -4.99 8.99
C VAL A 73 6.58 -5.06 9.81
N SER A 74 5.58 -5.81 9.35
CA SER A 74 4.30 -5.95 10.07
C SER A 74 4.45 -6.49 11.49
N GLN A 75 5.40 -7.43 11.71
CA GLN A 75 5.70 -7.96 13.03
C GLN A 75 6.33 -6.92 13.97
N LYS A 76 7.00 -5.92 13.41
CA LYS A 76 7.69 -4.88 14.18
C LYS A 76 6.84 -3.62 14.43
N VAL A 77 5.67 -3.48 13.81
CA VAL A 77 4.86 -2.26 13.89
C VAL A 77 4.61 -1.82 15.34
N SER A 78 4.22 -2.74 16.21
CA SER A 78 3.96 -2.40 17.62
C SER A 78 5.21 -1.91 18.36
N ALA A 79 6.38 -2.50 18.07
CA ALA A 79 7.64 -2.06 18.64
C ALA A 79 8.07 -0.68 18.11
N ILE A 80 7.91 -0.46 16.80
CA ILE A 80 8.18 0.82 16.15
C ILE A 80 7.31 1.93 16.76
N LEU A 81 6.02 1.69 16.90
CA LEU A 81 5.11 2.67 17.51
C LEU A 81 5.51 3.01 18.94
N LYS A 82 5.86 1.99 19.74
CA LYS A 82 6.30 2.18 21.12
C LYS A 82 7.61 2.96 21.19
N GLU A 83 8.59 2.61 20.37
CA GLU A 83 9.90 3.27 20.32
C GLU A 83 9.77 4.76 19.99
N HIS A 84 8.88 5.10 19.07
CA HIS A 84 8.67 6.49 18.65
C HIS A 84 7.54 7.22 19.40
N GLY A 85 6.99 6.60 20.45
CA GLY A 85 5.93 7.21 21.26
C GLY A 85 4.65 7.53 20.47
N LYS A 86 4.31 6.70 19.47
CA LYS A 86 3.15 6.90 18.61
C LYS A 86 2.01 5.94 18.97
N ALA A 87 0.79 6.48 19.00
CA ALA A 87 -0.41 5.70 19.29
C ALA A 87 -0.89 4.90 18.06
N THR A 88 -0.65 5.40 16.84
CA THR A 88 -1.18 4.83 15.60
C THR A 88 -0.14 4.77 14.48
N PRO A 89 -0.28 3.82 13.54
CA PRO A 89 0.54 3.79 12.33
C PRO A 89 0.47 5.09 11.52
N GLU A 90 -0.70 5.73 11.46
CA GLU A 90 -0.88 7.01 10.78
C GLU A 90 0.02 8.09 11.37
N ALA A 91 -0.01 8.27 12.70
CA ALA A 91 0.82 9.26 13.39
C ALA A 91 2.32 9.01 13.18
N TRP A 92 2.73 7.74 13.18
CA TRP A 92 4.11 7.37 12.88
C TRP A 92 4.49 7.67 11.42
N LEU A 93 3.67 7.29 10.46
CA LEU A 93 3.96 7.52 9.05
C LEU A 93 3.98 9.01 8.69
N ILE A 94 3.12 9.83 9.29
CA ILE A 94 3.17 11.28 9.14
C ILE A 94 4.52 11.81 9.61
N GLU A 95 5.00 11.39 10.78
CA GLU A 95 6.32 11.78 11.27
C GLU A 95 7.44 11.27 10.36
N LYS A 96 7.38 10.02 9.92
CA LYS A 96 8.36 9.42 9.03
C LYS A 96 8.47 10.16 7.71
N VAL A 97 7.36 10.52 7.09
CA VAL A 97 7.35 11.31 5.86
C VAL A 97 7.88 12.73 6.10
N SER A 98 7.55 13.33 7.23
CA SER A 98 7.99 14.68 7.59
C SER A 98 9.50 14.76 7.83
N LYS A 99 10.02 13.85 8.65
CA LYS A 99 11.43 13.86 9.11
C LYS A 99 12.37 13.01 8.25
N GLY A 100 11.83 12.09 7.47
CA GLY A 100 12.63 11.16 6.68
C GLY A 100 13.37 10.11 7.52
N GLY A 101 14.52 9.67 7.05
CA GLY A 101 15.39 8.72 7.74
C GLY A 101 15.38 7.32 7.15
N THR A 102 16.19 6.44 7.75
CA THR A 102 16.38 5.03 7.34
C THR A 102 15.64 4.07 8.26
N GLY A 103 15.74 2.79 8.03
CA GLY A 103 15.63 1.75 9.03
C GLY A 103 14.50 0.75 8.87
N ASP A 104 13.24 1.16 8.67
CA ASP A 104 12.13 0.20 8.74
C ASP A 104 12.11 -0.76 7.56
N TRP A 105 12.32 -0.24 6.37
CA TRP A 105 12.27 -1.02 5.13
C TRP A 105 13.65 -1.40 4.60
N PHE A 106 14.57 -0.43 4.54
CA PHE A 106 15.91 -0.64 4.00
C PHE A 106 16.97 0.03 4.87
N LYS A 107 18.00 -0.71 5.24
CA LYS A 107 19.06 -0.23 6.14
C LYS A 107 19.90 0.91 5.53
N HIS A 108 20.05 0.92 4.21
CA HIS A 108 21.00 1.82 3.53
C HIS A 108 20.32 2.85 2.65
N THR A 109 18.98 2.86 2.61
CA THR A 109 18.21 3.82 1.82
C THR A 109 17.48 4.76 2.77
N ALA A 110 17.81 6.03 2.69
CA ALA A 110 17.16 7.07 3.47
C ALA A 110 16.03 7.72 2.67
N MET A 111 14.90 7.92 3.32
CA MET A 111 13.88 8.83 2.83
C MET A 111 14.29 10.26 3.19
N ILE A 112 14.26 11.18 2.24
CA ILE A 112 14.55 12.59 2.51
C ILE A 112 13.45 13.23 3.37
N PRO A 113 13.79 14.20 4.25
CA PRO A 113 12.78 14.99 4.96
C PRO A 113 11.87 15.74 3.98
N ASN A 114 10.57 15.68 4.21
CA ASN A 114 9.62 16.38 3.34
C ASN A 114 9.06 17.67 3.97
N ALA A 115 9.01 17.76 5.29
CA ALA A 115 8.68 19.02 5.96
C ALA A 115 9.92 19.94 6.03
N PRO A 116 9.77 21.26 5.92
CA PRO A 116 8.52 22.01 5.71
C PRO A 116 8.14 22.17 4.21
N ARG A 117 8.90 21.59 3.29
CA ARG A 117 8.68 21.71 1.84
C ARG A 117 7.29 21.23 1.42
N VAL A 118 6.83 20.14 2.01
CA VAL A 118 5.47 19.61 1.86
C VAL A 118 4.67 20.01 3.09
N LYS A 119 3.48 20.56 2.89
CA LYS A 119 2.60 20.95 3.98
C LYS A 119 2.14 19.73 4.79
N GLU A 120 1.96 19.89 6.09
CA GLU A 120 1.52 18.83 6.98
C GLU A 120 0.18 18.21 6.54
N ALA A 121 -0.78 19.04 6.11
CA ALA A 121 -2.06 18.57 5.59
C ALA A 121 -1.91 17.67 4.35
N ASP A 122 -0.95 17.99 3.47
CA ASP A 122 -0.65 17.19 2.28
C ASP A 122 0.01 15.86 2.67
N ILE A 123 0.93 15.89 3.64
CA ILE A 123 1.56 14.67 4.18
C ILE A 123 0.50 13.76 4.80
N LYS A 124 -0.41 14.32 5.59
CA LYS A 124 -1.51 13.57 6.20
C LYS A 124 -2.39 12.93 5.13
N ALA A 125 -2.83 13.67 4.13
CA ALA A 125 -3.65 13.15 3.04
C ALA A 125 -2.96 12.03 2.26
N LEU A 126 -1.64 12.13 2.02
CA LEU A 126 -0.86 11.07 1.39
C LEU A 126 -0.77 9.82 2.27
N VAL A 127 -0.56 9.97 3.56
CA VAL A 127 -0.51 8.83 4.50
C VAL A 127 -1.87 8.14 4.60
N GLU A 128 -2.97 8.90 4.67
CA GLU A 128 -4.34 8.35 4.65
C GLU A 128 -4.60 7.57 3.35
N PHE A 129 -4.18 8.10 2.20
CA PHE A 129 -4.25 7.40 0.93
C PHE A 129 -3.47 6.07 0.97
N ILE A 130 -2.21 6.11 1.41
CA ILE A 130 -1.36 4.91 1.50
C ILE A 130 -2.01 3.85 2.39
N LEU A 131 -2.43 4.22 3.60
CA LEU A 131 -3.07 3.28 4.52
C LEU A 131 -4.42 2.78 4.00
N GLY A 132 -5.10 3.54 3.15
CA GLY A 132 -6.36 3.18 2.52
C GLY A 132 -6.25 2.10 1.45
N LEU A 133 -5.06 1.87 0.86
CA LEU A 133 -4.87 0.91 -0.24
C LEU A 133 -5.26 -0.54 0.10
N GLU A 134 -5.14 -0.94 1.36
CA GLU A 134 -5.44 -2.31 1.84
C GLU A 134 -6.48 -2.35 2.97
N LYS A 135 -7.29 -1.30 3.11
CA LYS A 135 -8.41 -1.31 4.08
C LYS A 135 -9.72 -1.82 3.48
N LYS A 136 -9.69 -2.20 2.22
CA LYS A 136 -10.88 -2.68 1.48
C LYS A 136 -11.06 -4.17 1.64
#